data_17751f99f10a0b9def6613d73e80579a
#
_entry.id   17751f99f10a0b9def6613d73e80579a
#
_cell.length_a   1.000
_cell.length_b   1.000
_cell.length_c   1.000
_cell.angle_alpha   90.00
_cell.angle_beta   90.00
_cell.angle_gamma   90.00
#
_symmetry.space_group_name_H-M   'P 1'
#
loop_
_entity.id
_entity.type
_entity.pdbx_description
1 polymer ?
#
loop_
_entity_poly.entity_id
_entity_poly.type
_entity_poly.pdbx_seq_one_letter_code
_entity_poly.pdbx_strand_id
1 'polypeptide(L)'
;MLPAMIWAEKHSKQKLVLLVAISVMAGATFILGIQRTIVLTPVLLLVFFAAFNLLEAALPSWLSKSCPVGNRGTAMGIYSTSQFLGSFFGGLIGGWTLQYLGVDALFYLVGSIIFIWWLTSLSLQSPRPLKTLVLGVGELEHQEFIKIVSNITGVKDILLVQDENLAYVQVDRSQADMSSLQPYFNR
;
A
#
# COMPACT_ATOMS: atom_id res chain seq x y z
N MET A 1 10.96 3.56 -11.79
CA MET A 1 9.98 3.20 -10.74
C MET A 1 8.75 2.50 -11.31
N LEU A 2 8.07 3.04 -12.31
CA LEU A 2 6.89 2.40 -12.95
C LEU A 2 7.11 0.93 -13.36
N PRO A 3 8.20 0.54 -14.01
CA PRO A 3 8.37 -0.85 -14.45
C PRO A 3 8.46 -1.85 -13.29
N ALA A 4 9.07 -1.47 -12.16
CA ALA A 4 9.15 -2.35 -10.98
C ALA A 4 7.78 -2.56 -10.31
N MET A 5 6.95 -1.51 -10.26
CA MET A 5 5.58 -1.59 -9.72
C MET A 5 4.68 -2.45 -10.63
N ILE A 6 4.73 -2.24 -11.95
CA ILE A 6 3.97 -3.02 -12.92
C ILE A 6 4.38 -4.50 -12.87
N TRP A 7 5.68 -4.77 -12.77
CA TRP A 7 6.20 -6.13 -12.64
C TRP A 7 5.73 -6.81 -11.35
N ALA A 8 5.80 -6.09 -10.22
CA ALA A 8 5.34 -6.59 -8.92
C ALA A 8 3.84 -6.90 -8.91
N GLU A 9 3.04 -6.04 -9.54
CA GLU A 9 1.59 -6.21 -9.65
C GLU A 9 1.25 -7.39 -10.56
N LYS A 10 1.91 -7.51 -11.71
CA LYS A 10 1.67 -8.60 -12.67
C LYS A 10 2.00 -9.99 -12.09
N HIS A 11 2.99 -10.07 -11.20
CA HIS A 11 3.44 -11.33 -10.61
C HIS A 11 2.94 -11.55 -9.17
N SER A 12 2.06 -10.68 -8.64
CA SER A 12 1.57 -10.73 -7.25
C SER A 12 2.70 -10.75 -6.21
N LYS A 13 3.86 -10.15 -6.53
CA LYS A 13 5.06 -10.10 -5.68
C LYS A 13 5.21 -8.77 -4.93
N GLN A 14 4.11 -8.11 -4.64
CA GLN A 14 4.10 -6.80 -3.98
C GLN A 14 4.82 -6.83 -2.62
N LYS A 15 4.59 -7.86 -1.80
CA LYS A 15 5.29 -8.04 -0.52
C LYS A 15 6.81 -8.16 -0.70
N LEU A 16 7.27 -8.86 -1.74
CA LEU A 16 8.70 -9.00 -2.00
C LEU A 16 9.33 -7.64 -2.34
N VAL A 17 8.69 -6.85 -3.18
CA VAL A 17 9.16 -5.50 -3.52
C VAL A 17 9.20 -4.60 -2.28
N LEU A 18 8.19 -4.66 -1.41
CA LEU A 18 8.18 -3.96 -0.12
C LEU A 18 9.40 -4.34 0.73
N LEU A 19 9.60 -5.64 0.96
CA LEU A 19 10.69 -6.13 1.79
C LEU A 19 12.07 -5.78 1.23
N VAL A 20 12.27 -5.89 -0.09
CA VAL A 20 13.52 -5.51 -0.75
C VAL A 20 13.77 -4.01 -0.62
N ALA A 21 12.76 -3.17 -0.86
CA ALA A 21 12.91 -1.72 -0.73
C ALA A 21 13.28 -1.31 0.70
N ILE A 22 12.59 -1.87 1.72
CA ILE A 22 12.92 -1.61 3.13
C ILE A 22 14.33 -2.11 3.47
N SER A 23 14.74 -3.29 2.97
CA SER A 23 16.09 -3.83 3.18
C SER A 23 17.16 -2.92 2.60
N VAL A 24 16.94 -2.41 1.38
CA VAL A 24 17.85 -1.46 0.72
C VAL A 24 17.97 -0.15 1.52
N MET A 25 16.85 0.39 2.01
CA MET A 25 16.86 1.58 2.86
C MET A 25 17.61 1.36 4.16
N ALA A 26 17.34 0.25 4.86
CA ALA A 26 18.04 -0.09 6.10
C ALA A 26 19.54 -0.25 5.87
N GLY A 27 19.94 -1.01 4.85
CA GLY A 27 21.34 -1.21 4.51
C GLY A 27 22.08 0.09 4.18
N ALA A 28 21.48 0.95 3.33
CA ALA A 28 22.05 2.24 2.98
C ALA A 28 22.25 3.12 4.23
N THR A 29 21.25 3.14 5.15
CA THR A 29 21.29 3.94 6.37
C THR A 29 22.36 3.43 7.35
N PHE A 30 22.48 2.12 7.55
CA PHE A 30 23.52 1.56 8.41
C PHE A 30 24.93 1.81 7.87
N ILE A 31 25.14 1.66 6.56
CA ILE A 31 26.44 1.96 5.94
C ILE A 31 26.79 3.44 6.12
N LEU A 32 25.84 4.36 5.98
CA LEU A 32 26.03 5.78 6.27
C LEU A 32 26.37 6.06 7.74
N GLY A 33 25.91 5.24 8.68
CA GLY A 33 26.30 5.31 10.09
C GLY A 33 27.75 4.91 10.33
N ILE A 34 28.27 3.94 9.56
CA ILE A 34 29.63 3.40 9.72
C ILE A 34 30.67 4.25 8.98
N GLN A 35 30.38 4.59 7.72
CA GLN A 35 31.36 5.23 6.85
C GLN A 35 30.71 6.25 5.92
N ARG A 36 31.25 7.48 5.94
CA ARG A 36 30.83 8.56 5.06
C ARG A 36 32.05 9.11 4.32
N THR A 37 32.02 9.03 3.01
CA THR A 37 32.99 9.67 2.13
C THR A 37 32.30 10.56 1.14
N ILE A 38 33.05 11.49 0.53
CA ILE A 38 32.50 12.44 -0.43
C ILE A 38 31.80 11.78 -1.64
N VAL A 39 32.21 10.56 -2.00
CA VAL A 39 31.63 9.79 -3.12
C VAL A 39 30.56 8.83 -2.63
N LEU A 40 30.79 8.12 -1.53
CA LEU A 40 29.89 7.08 -1.02
C LEU A 40 28.58 7.66 -0.49
N THR A 41 28.66 8.79 0.22
CA THR A 41 27.48 9.43 0.83
C THR A 41 26.39 9.76 -0.20
N PRO A 42 26.67 10.50 -1.29
CA PRO A 42 25.63 10.80 -2.28
C PRO A 42 25.10 9.56 -2.99
N VAL A 43 25.92 8.54 -3.21
CA VAL A 43 25.49 7.28 -3.83
C VAL A 43 24.51 6.54 -2.91
N LEU A 44 24.83 6.41 -1.62
CA LEU A 44 23.95 5.75 -0.65
C LEU A 44 22.65 6.53 -0.44
N LEU A 45 22.70 7.87 -0.42
CA LEU A 45 21.50 8.69 -0.37
C LEU A 45 20.63 8.51 -1.62
N LEU A 46 21.23 8.44 -2.80
CA LEU A 46 20.49 8.18 -4.02
C LEU A 46 19.80 6.81 -3.98
N VAL A 47 20.49 5.77 -3.50
CA VAL A 47 19.93 4.43 -3.33
C VAL A 47 18.80 4.44 -2.30
N PHE A 48 18.98 5.11 -1.16
CA PHE A 48 17.96 5.29 -0.14
C PHE A 48 16.71 5.96 -0.71
N PHE A 49 16.88 7.11 -1.36
CA PHE A 49 15.75 7.85 -1.93
C PHE A 49 15.07 7.12 -3.09
N ALA A 50 15.81 6.32 -3.87
CA ALA A 50 15.20 5.48 -4.91
C ALA A 50 14.26 4.43 -4.30
N ALA A 51 14.66 3.77 -3.22
CA ALA A 51 13.83 2.82 -2.50
C ALA A 51 12.67 3.50 -1.76
N PHE A 52 12.92 4.65 -1.13
CA PHE A 52 11.89 5.46 -0.45
C PHE A 52 10.79 5.90 -1.41
N ASN A 53 11.13 6.52 -2.54
CA ASN A 53 10.16 6.95 -3.54
C ASN A 53 9.38 5.77 -4.15
N LEU A 54 10.00 4.58 -4.26
CA LEU A 54 9.28 3.38 -4.69
C LEU A 54 8.18 3.01 -3.70
N LEU A 55 8.48 3.05 -2.40
CA LEU A 55 7.50 2.77 -1.34
C LEU A 55 6.42 3.86 -1.26
N GLU A 56 6.81 5.13 -1.38
CA GLU A 56 5.89 6.27 -1.37
C GLU A 56 4.84 6.17 -2.48
N ALA A 57 5.23 5.68 -3.66
CA ALA A 57 4.31 5.46 -4.76
C ALA A 57 3.48 4.16 -4.59
N ALA A 58 4.08 3.09 -4.03
CA ALA A 58 3.44 1.78 -3.93
C ALA A 58 2.42 1.70 -2.81
N LEU A 59 2.71 2.24 -1.63
CA LEU A 59 1.87 2.09 -0.43
C LEU A 59 0.46 2.67 -0.59
N PRO A 60 0.27 3.92 -1.10
CA PRO A 60 -1.07 4.47 -1.33
C PRO A 60 -1.86 3.66 -2.35
N SER A 61 -1.18 3.18 -3.42
CA SER A 61 -1.80 2.34 -4.44
C SER A 61 -2.31 1.02 -3.85
N TRP A 62 -1.52 0.37 -2.99
CA TRP A 62 -1.94 -0.88 -2.34
C TRP A 62 -3.07 -0.66 -1.34
N LEU A 63 -2.98 0.41 -0.55
CA LEU A 63 -4.04 0.78 0.38
C LEU A 63 -5.36 1.00 -0.35
N SER A 64 -5.36 1.79 -1.41
CA SER A 64 -6.55 2.07 -2.22
C SER A 64 -7.16 0.81 -2.83
N LYS A 65 -6.34 -0.16 -3.25
CA LYS A 65 -6.80 -1.44 -3.83
C LYS A 65 -7.30 -2.43 -2.78
N SER A 66 -6.83 -2.30 -1.53
CA SER A 66 -7.19 -3.20 -0.43
C SER A 66 -8.40 -2.73 0.37
N CYS A 67 -8.79 -1.46 0.22
CA CYS A 67 -9.91 -0.88 0.95
C CYS A 67 -11.24 -1.07 0.20
N PRO A 68 -12.36 -1.25 0.94
CA PRO A 68 -13.71 -1.17 0.39
C PRO A 68 -13.94 0.12 -0.38
N VAL A 69 -14.74 0.07 -1.46
CA VAL A 69 -14.94 1.23 -2.36
C VAL A 69 -15.47 2.44 -1.59
N GLY A 70 -16.46 2.22 -0.70
CA GLY A 70 -17.07 3.30 0.09
C GLY A 70 -16.14 3.95 1.13
N ASN A 71 -15.08 3.25 1.57
CA ASN A 71 -14.20 3.69 2.66
C ASN A 71 -12.81 4.15 2.19
N ARG A 72 -12.56 4.20 0.88
CA ARG A 72 -11.25 4.60 0.32
C ARG A 72 -10.81 5.99 0.78
N GLY A 73 -11.72 6.95 0.79
CA GLY A 73 -11.42 8.32 1.23
C GLY A 73 -10.95 8.37 2.68
N THR A 74 -11.66 7.68 3.58
CA THR A 74 -11.29 7.59 5.00
C THR A 74 -9.94 6.91 5.20
N ALA A 75 -9.69 5.79 4.51
CA ALA A 75 -8.42 5.08 4.58
C ALA A 75 -7.24 5.95 4.09
N MET A 76 -7.41 6.67 2.99
CA MET A 76 -6.40 7.60 2.48
C MET A 76 -6.18 8.78 3.41
N GLY A 77 -7.24 9.29 4.07
CA GLY A 77 -7.13 10.33 5.09
C GLY A 77 -6.30 9.87 6.29
N ILE A 78 -6.56 8.68 6.82
CA ILE A 78 -5.78 8.08 7.92
C ILE A 78 -4.33 7.88 7.50
N TYR A 79 -4.08 7.38 6.29
CA TYR A 79 -2.74 7.19 5.75
C TYR A 79 -1.97 8.52 5.68
N SER A 80 -2.54 9.56 5.10
CA SER A 80 -1.91 10.88 4.99
C SER A 80 -1.65 11.50 6.36
N THR A 81 -2.61 11.40 7.29
CA THR A 81 -2.43 11.87 8.67
C THR A 81 -1.27 11.15 9.35
N SER A 82 -1.15 9.83 9.18
CA SER A 82 -0.05 9.05 9.71
C SER A 82 1.30 9.46 9.13
N GLN A 83 1.36 9.78 7.82
CA GLN A 83 2.57 10.30 7.17
C GLN A 83 3.00 11.66 7.76
N PHE A 84 2.07 12.59 7.92
CA PHE A 84 2.38 13.91 8.48
C PHE A 84 2.81 13.83 9.95
N LEU A 85 2.15 12.98 10.75
CA LEU A 85 2.57 12.71 12.12
C LEU A 85 3.96 12.07 12.16
N GLY A 86 4.22 11.10 11.30
CA GLY A 86 5.54 10.49 11.16
C GLY A 86 6.63 11.49 10.79
N SER A 87 6.35 12.39 9.86
CA SER A 87 7.28 13.47 9.47
C SER A 87 7.54 14.45 10.61
N PHE A 88 6.50 14.82 11.37
CA PHE A 88 6.63 15.70 12.53
C PHE A 88 7.51 15.07 13.63
N PHE A 89 7.16 13.86 14.07
CA PHE A 89 7.94 13.17 15.10
C PHE A 89 9.35 12.79 14.62
N GLY A 90 9.48 12.40 13.35
CA GLY A 90 10.77 12.12 12.73
C GLY A 90 11.69 13.34 12.73
N GLY A 91 11.17 14.52 12.38
CA GLY A 91 11.91 15.78 12.45
C GLY A 91 12.31 16.17 13.86
N LEU A 92 11.38 16.03 14.83
CA LEU A 92 11.64 16.36 16.23
C LEU A 92 12.71 15.45 16.85
N ILE A 93 12.50 14.12 16.73
CA ILE A 93 13.43 13.12 17.30
C ILE A 93 14.77 13.15 16.55
N GLY A 94 14.73 13.25 15.23
CA GLY A 94 15.93 13.33 14.40
C GLY A 94 16.75 14.57 14.68
N GLY A 95 16.11 15.73 14.79
CA GLY A 95 16.78 16.98 15.16
C GLY A 95 17.41 16.94 16.55
N TRP A 96 16.69 16.41 17.54
CA TRP A 96 17.21 16.20 18.89
C TRP A 96 18.41 15.25 18.89
N THR A 97 18.29 14.11 18.21
CA THR A 97 19.37 13.11 18.11
C THR A 97 20.60 13.72 17.46
N LEU A 98 20.41 14.45 16.36
CA LEU A 98 21.52 15.12 15.66
C LEU A 98 22.23 16.13 16.55
N GLN A 99 21.48 16.91 17.31
CA GLN A 99 22.02 17.97 18.16
C GLN A 99 22.80 17.41 19.36
N TYR A 100 22.31 16.36 20.02
CA TYR A 100 22.88 15.87 21.28
C TYR A 100 23.76 14.64 21.14
N LEU A 101 23.49 13.78 20.14
CA LEU A 101 24.17 12.49 19.96
C LEU A 101 25.00 12.42 18.67
N GLY A 102 24.84 13.41 17.79
CA GLY A 102 25.61 13.52 16.56
C GLY A 102 25.06 12.71 15.39
N VAL A 103 25.74 12.86 14.25
CA VAL A 103 25.29 12.32 12.95
C VAL A 103 25.28 10.79 12.93
N ASP A 104 26.26 10.13 13.56
CA ASP A 104 26.35 8.67 13.59
C ASP A 104 25.15 8.06 14.30
N ALA A 105 24.81 8.62 15.47
CA ALA A 105 23.66 8.19 16.25
C ALA A 105 22.33 8.37 15.48
N LEU A 106 22.22 9.45 14.68
CA LEU A 106 21.07 9.68 13.83
C LEU A 106 20.88 8.55 12.80
N PHE A 107 21.95 8.17 12.10
CA PHE A 107 21.87 7.09 11.11
C PHE A 107 21.59 5.73 11.75
N TYR A 108 22.16 5.42 12.91
CA TYR A 108 21.84 4.21 13.65
C TYR A 108 20.39 4.19 14.16
N LEU A 109 19.89 5.31 14.66
CA LEU A 109 18.49 5.43 15.10
C LEU A 109 17.54 5.17 13.93
N VAL A 110 17.72 5.90 12.82
CA VAL A 110 16.87 5.75 11.62
C VAL A 110 16.99 4.34 11.06
N GLY A 111 18.19 3.79 10.94
CA GLY A 111 18.42 2.43 10.47
C GLY A 111 17.72 1.39 11.35
N SER A 112 17.76 1.57 12.67
CA SER A 112 17.09 0.67 13.63
C SER A 112 15.56 0.72 13.49
N ILE A 113 14.98 1.92 13.32
CA ILE A 113 13.54 2.08 13.08
C ILE A 113 13.13 1.37 11.79
N ILE A 114 13.89 1.57 10.70
CA ILE A 114 13.63 0.92 9.41
C ILE A 114 13.77 -0.60 9.54
N PHE A 115 14.74 -1.09 10.31
CA PHE A 115 14.93 -2.51 10.55
C PHE A 115 13.78 -3.13 11.35
N ILE A 116 13.28 -2.45 12.38
CA ILE A 116 12.07 -2.86 13.12
C ILE A 116 10.87 -2.91 12.17
N TRP A 117 10.71 -1.91 11.32
CA TRP A 117 9.66 -1.92 10.30
C TRP A 117 9.81 -3.10 9.33
N TRP A 118 11.03 -3.43 8.92
CA TRP A 118 11.30 -4.61 8.11
C TRP A 118 10.86 -5.91 8.80
N LEU A 119 11.21 -6.10 10.08
CA LEU A 119 10.79 -7.25 10.87
C LEU A 119 9.26 -7.38 10.97
N THR A 120 8.57 -6.29 11.25
CA THR A 120 7.09 -6.29 11.30
C THR A 120 6.49 -6.58 9.92
N SER A 121 7.12 -6.10 8.85
CA SER A 121 6.68 -6.34 7.48
C SER A 121 6.80 -7.81 7.04
N LEU A 122 7.66 -8.61 7.66
CA LEU A 122 7.72 -10.05 7.42
C LEU A 122 6.41 -10.77 7.76
N SER A 123 5.73 -10.31 8.80
CA SER A 123 4.45 -10.88 9.27
C SER A 123 3.24 -10.43 8.43
N LEU A 124 3.38 -9.39 7.58
CA LEU A 124 2.29 -8.91 6.74
C LEU A 124 1.90 -9.95 5.69
N GLN A 125 0.61 -10.13 5.49
CA GLN A 125 0.09 -10.92 4.37
C GLN A 125 0.15 -10.09 3.09
N SER A 126 0.41 -10.75 1.95
CA SER A 126 0.34 -10.07 0.66
C SER A 126 -1.07 -9.52 0.43
N PRO A 127 -1.22 -8.23 0.07
CA PRO A 127 -2.52 -7.68 -0.30
C PRO A 127 -3.10 -8.50 -1.46
N ARG A 128 -4.33 -8.97 -1.30
CA ARG A 128 -5.03 -9.65 -2.40
C ARG A 128 -5.57 -8.60 -3.36
N PRO A 129 -5.28 -8.67 -4.66
CA PRO A 129 -5.80 -7.70 -5.61
C PRO A 129 -7.31 -7.91 -5.75
N LEU A 130 -8.09 -7.03 -5.15
CA LEU A 130 -9.53 -6.96 -5.36
C LEU A 130 -9.80 -6.30 -6.71
N LYS A 131 -10.65 -6.91 -7.53
CA LYS A 131 -11.12 -6.31 -8.77
C LYS A 131 -12.48 -5.68 -8.54
N THR A 132 -12.62 -4.41 -8.89
CA THR A 132 -13.92 -3.75 -8.90
C THR A 132 -14.60 -4.05 -10.24
N LEU A 133 -15.77 -4.65 -10.19
CA LEU A 133 -16.66 -4.88 -11.34
C LEU A 133 -17.79 -3.88 -11.25
N VAL A 134 -18.20 -3.34 -12.39
CA VAL A 134 -19.38 -2.49 -12.51
C VAL A 134 -20.49 -3.36 -13.08
N LEU A 135 -21.55 -3.51 -12.30
CA LEU A 135 -22.71 -4.33 -12.66
C LEU A 135 -23.96 -3.44 -12.75
N GLY A 136 -24.83 -3.72 -13.71
CA GLY A 136 -26.13 -3.08 -13.79
C GLY A 136 -27.10 -3.73 -12.81
N VAL A 137 -27.83 -2.95 -12.03
CA VAL A 137 -28.85 -3.45 -11.08
C VAL A 137 -30.10 -3.90 -11.83
N GLY A 138 -30.36 -3.31 -13.02
CA GLY A 138 -31.54 -3.63 -13.84
C GLY A 138 -32.85 -3.24 -13.17
N GLU A 139 -33.86 -4.08 -13.27
CA GLU A 139 -35.19 -3.88 -12.68
C GLU A 139 -35.32 -4.46 -11.25
N LEU A 140 -34.24 -5.01 -10.70
CA LEU A 140 -34.26 -5.60 -9.36
C LEU A 140 -34.32 -4.50 -8.29
N GLU A 141 -35.04 -4.78 -7.22
CA GLU A 141 -35.00 -3.91 -6.04
C GLU A 141 -33.58 -3.91 -5.44
N HIS A 142 -33.10 -2.74 -5.07
CA HIS A 142 -31.72 -2.54 -4.58
C HIS A 142 -31.34 -3.50 -3.43
N GLN A 143 -32.27 -3.75 -2.53
CA GLN A 143 -32.06 -4.67 -1.40
C GLN A 143 -31.97 -6.14 -1.85
N GLU A 144 -32.77 -6.53 -2.82
CA GLU A 144 -32.74 -7.88 -3.39
C GLU A 144 -31.44 -8.13 -4.16
N PHE A 145 -31.00 -7.15 -4.96
CA PHE A 145 -29.73 -7.20 -5.66
C PHE A 145 -28.55 -7.38 -4.69
N ILE A 146 -28.47 -6.58 -3.61
CA ILE A 146 -27.42 -6.72 -2.59
C ILE A 146 -27.44 -8.12 -2.00
N LYS A 147 -28.61 -8.65 -1.65
CA LYS A 147 -28.76 -9.98 -1.04
C LYS A 147 -28.32 -11.10 -1.96
N ILE A 148 -28.64 -11.01 -3.24
CA ILE A 148 -28.22 -12.01 -4.23
C ILE A 148 -26.71 -11.95 -4.44
N VAL A 149 -26.15 -10.76 -4.69
CA VAL A 149 -24.73 -10.59 -5.02
C VAL A 149 -23.84 -10.83 -3.81
N SER A 150 -24.26 -10.47 -2.59
CA SER A 150 -23.50 -10.73 -1.37
C SER A 150 -23.34 -12.22 -1.04
N ASN A 151 -24.25 -13.06 -1.50
CA ASN A 151 -24.18 -14.52 -1.33
C ASN A 151 -23.24 -15.20 -2.34
N ILE A 152 -22.76 -14.49 -3.36
CA ILE A 152 -21.86 -15.06 -4.35
C ILE A 152 -20.45 -15.18 -3.74
N THR A 153 -19.88 -16.38 -3.85
CA THR A 153 -18.53 -16.64 -3.33
C THR A 153 -17.49 -15.72 -3.97
N GLY A 154 -16.68 -15.08 -3.14
CA GLY A 154 -15.61 -14.17 -3.59
C GLY A 154 -16.01 -12.70 -3.66
N VAL A 155 -17.27 -12.34 -3.46
CA VAL A 155 -17.70 -10.94 -3.29
C VAL A 155 -17.30 -10.46 -1.89
N LYS A 156 -16.64 -9.29 -1.84
CA LYS A 156 -16.13 -8.69 -0.58
C LYS A 156 -16.85 -7.42 -0.20
N ASP A 157 -17.26 -6.63 -1.18
CA ASP A 157 -17.93 -5.35 -0.94
C ASP A 157 -18.83 -4.97 -2.12
N ILE A 158 -19.93 -4.28 -1.84
CA ILE A 158 -20.91 -3.82 -2.82
C ILE A 158 -21.24 -2.37 -2.50
N LEU A 159 -20.97 -1.47 -3.44
CA LEU A 159 -21.39 -0.07 -3.38
C LEU A 159 -22.41 0.18 -4.47
N LEU A 160 -23.64 0.52 -4.07
CA LEU A 160 -24.70 0.91 -4.99
C LEU A 160 -24.68 2.43 -5.22
N VAL A 161 -24.72 2.82 -6.48
CA VAL A 161 -24.94 4.21 -6.91
C VAL A 161 -26.37 4.29 -7.45
N GLN A 162 -27.29 4.77 -6.62
CA GLN A 162 -28.72 4.77 -6.92
C GLN A 162 -29.06 5.63 -8.14
N ASP A 163 -28.37 6.77 -8.32
CA ASP A 163 -28.62 7.72 -9.41
C ASP A 163 -28.29 7.13 -10.80
N GLU A 164 -27.34 6.20 -10.85
CA GLU A 164 -26.88 5.60 -12.10
C GLU A 164 -27.41 4.17 -12.32
N ASN A 165 -28.14 3.61 -11.36
CA ASN A 165 -28.60 2.21 -11.35
C ASN A 165 -27.45 1.21 -11.53
N LEU A 166 -26.25 1.55 -11.00
CA LEU A 166 -25.03 0.77 -11.08
C LEU A 166 -24.57 0.30 -9.71
N ALA A 167 -23.95 -0.87 -9.68
CA ALA A 167 -23.32 -1.44 -8.50
C ALA A 167 -21.83 -1.66 -8.75
N TYR A 168 -20.99 -1.12 -7.89
CA TYR A 168 -19.56 -1.39 -7.85
C TYR A 168 -19.31 -2.56 -6.90
N VAL A 169 -19.01 -3.72 -7.45
CA VAL A 169 -18.82 -4.96 -6.69
C VAL A 169 -17.33 -5.28 -6.65
N GLN A 170 -16.77 -5.39 -5.45
CA GLN A 170 -15.40 -5.85 -5.27
C GLN A 170 -15.35 -7.37 -5.12
N VAL A 171 -14.57 -8.00 -5.98
CA VAL A 171 -14.42 -9.46 -6.00
C VAL A 171 -12.95 -9.87 -5.83
N ASP A 172 -12.72 -10.93 -5.04
CA ASP A 172 -11.44 -11.62 -4.99
C ASP A 172 -11.34 -12.57 -6.20
N ARG A 173 -10.49 -12.21 -7.16
CA ARG A 173 -10.33 -12.96 -8.42
C ARG A 173 -9.95 -14.43 -8.23
N SER A 174 -9.35 -14.78 -7.10
CA SER A 174 -8.92 -16.15 -6.81
C SER A 174 -10.07 -17.06 -6.34
N GLN A 175 -11.18 -16.46 -5.88
CA GLN A 175 -12.31 -17.17 -5.29
C GLN A 175 -13.65 -16.82 -5.95
N ALA A 176 -13.69 -15.81 -6.83
CA ALA A 176 -14.93 -15.33 -7.41
C ALA A 176 -15.45 -16.28 -8.49
N ASP A 177 -16.70 -16.70 -8.32
CA ASP A 177 -17.45 -17.37 -9.36
C ASP A 177 -17.96 -16.32 -10.38
N MET A 178 -17.12 -16.10 -11.42
CA MET A 178 -17.41 -15.12 -12.47
C MET A 178 -18.62 -15.53 -13.33
N SER A 179 -18.99 -16.81 -13.36
CA SER A 179 -20.15 -17.28 -14.12
C SER A 179 -21.46 -16.79 -13.51
N SER A 180 -21.54 -16.76 -12.19
CA SER A 180 -22.69 -16.26 -11.43
C SER A 180 -22.89 -14.73 -11.53
N LEU A 181 -21.82 -13.99 -11.86
CA LEU A 181 -21.87 -12.53 -12.06
C LEU A 181 -22.18 -12.12 -13.52
N GLN A 182 -22.01 -13.05 -14.47
CA GLN A 182 -22.17 -12.78 -15.91
C GLN A 182 -23.52 -12.19 -16.32
N PRO A 183 -24.69 -12.60 -15.74
CA PRO A 183 -25.99 -12.03 -16.09
C PRO A 183 -26.13 -10.52 -15.81
N TYR A 184 -25.28 -9.96 -14.94
CA TYR A 184 -25.35 -8.56 -14.51
C TYR A 184 -24.36 -7.64 -15.25
N PHE A 185 -23.50 -8.17 -16.12
CA PHE A 185 -22.51 -7.37 -16.86
C PHE A 185 -23.11 -6.55 -18.02
N ASN A 186 -24.29 -6.90 -18.51
CA ASN A 186 -24.88 -6.34 -19.72
C ASN A 186 -26.30 -5.76 -19.51
N ARG A 187 -26.60 -5.32 -18.32
CA ARG A 187 -27.90 -4.69 -18.06
C ARG A 187 -27.77 -3.22 -17.78
#